data_7a33ddd40e352a605ffeeff8cb2498f1
#
_entry.id   7a33ddd40e352a605ffeeff8cb2498f1
#
_cell.length_a   1.000
_cell.length_b   1.000
_cell.length_c   1.000
_cell.angle_alpha   90.00
_cell.angle_beta   90.00
_cell.angle_gamma   90.00
#
_symmetry.space_group_name_H-M   'P 1'
#
loop_
_entity.id
_entity.type
_entity.pdbx_description
1 polymer ?
#
loop_
_entity_poly.entity_id
_entity_poly.type
_entity_poly.pdbx_seq_one_letter_code
_entity_poly.pdbx_strand_id
1 'polypeptide(L)'
;HAFDDEKTNHTYSEQDGETALISHTASMCADKGIICVNSAGNDGMGTWKKINFPADAKDILTVGSINEQGMNAAFSAVGPTADGRIKPDVMAYGSPTSVITGRGSIINDNGTSFSSPLIAGMVACLWQALPRKTAKQIIKLVKLASNNQQHPDNVFGYGVPDFWKAYQTGKAIK
;
A
#
# COMPACT_ATOMS: atom_id res chain seq x y z
N HIS A 1 17.97 -0.05 1.62
CA HIS A 1 17.59 -0.60 0.33
C HIS A 1 18.77 -0.52 -0.64
N ALA A 2 19.14 -1.64 -1.25
CA ALA A 2 20.31 -1.73 -2.11
C ALA A 2 19.93 -1.57 -3.59
N PHE A 3 20.72 -0.82 -4.30
CA PHE A 3 20.71 -0.68 -5.76
C PHE A 3 21.99 -1.26 -6.35
N ASP A 4 22.09 -1.37 -7.67
CA ASP A 4 23.28 -1.87 -8.35
C ASP A 4 24.51 -0.94 -8.13
N ASP A 5 24.29 0.37 -7.98
CA ASP A 5 25.29 1.33 -7.56
C ASP A 5 25.11 1.64 -6.07
N GLU A 6 26.09 1.23 -5.24
CA GLU A 6 26.09 1.47 -3.79
C GLU A 6 25.95 2.95 -3.39
N LYS A 7 26.39 3.87 -4.25
CA LYS A 7 26.27 5.31 -4.01
C LYS A 7 24.81 5.81 -4.05
N THR A 8 23.92 5.02 -4.63
CA THR A 8 22.49 5.32 -4.72
C THR A 8 21.65 4.56 -3.67
N ASN A 9 22.30 3.80 -2.77
CA ASN A 9 21.62 3.11 -1.70
C ASN A 9 21.00 4.08 -0.72
N HIS A 10 19.75 3.79 -0.36
CA HIS A 10 19.04 4.50 0.70
C HIS A 10 19.10 3.76 2.03
N THR A 11 19.20 4.52 3.10
CA THR A 11 19.15 4.03 4.49
C THR A 11 17.72 4.10 5.05
N TYR A 12 17.51 3.44 6.18
CA TYR A 12 16.20 3.51 6.85
C TYR A 12 15.82 4.94 7.27
N SER A 13 16.80 5.75 7.69
CA SER A 13 16.54 7.14 8.10
C SER A 13 15.98 8.04 6.99
N GLU A 14 16.12 7.61 5.72
CA GLU A 14 15.59 8.32 4.56
C GLU A 14 14.16 7.89 4.18
N GLN A 15 13.59 6.92 4.92
CA GLN A 15 12.18 6.50 4.75
C GLN A 15 11.21 7.47 5.43
N ASP A 16 11.20 8.71 5.01
CA ASP A 16 10.42 9.82 5.59
C ASP A 16 9.38 10.40 4.61
N GLY A 17 9.34 9.88 3.38
CA GLY A 17 8.46 10.34 2.30
C GLY A 17 8.93 11.63 1.61
N GLU A 18 10.10 12.15 1.97
CA GLU A 18 10.66 13.43 1.48
C GLU A 18 12.08 13.30 0.93
N THR A 19 12.97 12.60 1.64
CA THR A 19 14.40 12.56 1.32
C THR A 19 14.68 11.82 0.02
N ALA A 20 14.09 10.66 -0.20
CA ALA A 20 14.24 9.93 -1.46
C ALA A 20 13.40 10.60 -2.55
N LEU A 21 14.03 10.94 -3.69
CA LEU A 21 13.36 11.63 -4.80
C LEU A 21 12.08 10.92 -5.27
N ILE A 22 12.11 9.59 -5.34
CA ILE A 22 10.94 8.79 -5.74
C ILE A 22 9.80 8.90 -4.72
N SER A 23 10.10 8.92 -3.41
CA SER A 23 9.12 9.07 -2.34
C SER A 23 8.55 10.48 -2.30
N HIS A 24 9.40 11.50 -2.45
CA HIS A 24 8.95 12.89 -2.56
C HIS A 24 8.01 13.09 -3.75
N THR A 25 8.37 12.55 -4.92
CA THR A 25 7.53 12.63 -6.12
C THR A 25 6.19 11.93 -5.92
N ALA A 26 6.18 10.73 -5.32
CA ALA A 26 4.95 10.00 -5.02
C ALA A 26 4.08 10.75 -4.00
N SER A 27 4.69 11.41 -3.00
CA SER A 27 3.98 12.22 -1.99
C SER A 27 3.21 13.39 -2.59
N MET A 28 3.69 13.96 -3.70
CA MET A 28 3.01 15.07 -4.38
C MET A 28 1.78 14.64 -5.20
N CYS A 29 1.62 13.35 -5.50
CA CYS A 29 0.58 12.85 -6.41
C CYS A 29 -0.83 13.24 -5.97
N ALA A 30 -1.15 13.10 -4.68
CA ALA A 30 -2.50 13.37 -4.17
C ALA A 30 -2.91 14.85 -4.30
N ASP A 31 -1.96 15.78 -4.16
CA ASP A 31 -2.20 17.22 -4.37
C ASP A 31 -2.41 17.56 -5.85
N LYS A 32 -1.96 16.70 -6.74
CA LYS A 32 -2.20 16.80 -8.19
C LYS A 32 -3.45 16.05 -8.65
N GLY A 33 -4.24 15.51 -7.72
CA GLY A 33 -5.45 14.76 -8.04
C GLY A 33 -5.16 13.33 -8.54
N ILE A 34 -4.06 12.72 -8.12
CA ILE A 34 -3.66 11.36 -8.48
C ILE A 34 -3.59 10.51 -7.20
N ILE A 35 -4.25 9.36 -7.19
CA ILE A 35 -4.10 8.38 -6.12
C ILE A 35 -3.00 7.38 -6.51
N CYS A 36 -1.88 7.47 -5.81
CA CYS A 36 -0.79 6.51 -5.94
C CYS A 36 -1.08 5.29 -5.04
N VAL A 37 -1.09 4.09 -5.63
CA VAL A 37 -1.22 2.82 -4.89
C VAL A 37 0.06 2.04 -5.10
N ASN A 38 0.77 1.76 -4.02
CA ASN A 38 2.11 1.16 -4.08
C ASN A 38 2.21 -0.08 -3.21
N SER A 39 2.92 -1.11 -3.68
CA SER A 39 3.21 -2.30 -2.89
C SER A 39 4.17 -1.99 -1.74
N ALA A 40 3.99 -2.64 -0.58
CA ALA A 40 4.85 -2.43 0.58
C ALA A 40 6.29 -2.93 0.36
N GLY A 41 6.45 -3.96 -0.47
CA GLY A 41 7.72 -4.67 -0.69
C GLY A 41 7.66 -6.09 -0.15
N ASN A 42 8.63 -6.92 -0.55
CA ASN A 42 8.66 -8.35 -0.27
C ASN A 42 9.85 -8.78 0.62
N ASP A 43 10.46 -7.83 1.33
CA ASP A 43 11.64 -8.04 2.15
C ASP A 43 11.33 -8.39 3.62
N GLY A 44 10.09 -8.73 3.95
CA GLY A 44 9.65 -9.01 5.32
C GLY A 44 10.46 -10.11 6.03
N MET A 45 10.98 -11.10 5.30
CA MET A 45 11.89 -12.14 5.81
C MET A 45 13.37 -11.83 5.55
N GLY A 46 13.68 -10.79 4.80
CA GLY A 46 15.05 -10.38 4.47
C GLY A 46 15.73 -9.60 5.59
N THR A 47 16.92 -9.10 5.31
CA THR A 47 17.68 -8.27 6.24
C THR A 47 17.09 -6.87 6.40
N TRP A 48 16.47 -6.32 5.33
CA TRP A 48 15.84 -5.01 5.33
C TRP A 48 14.56 -4.97 6.16
N LYS A 49 13.66 -5.93 6.01
CA LYS A 49 12.35 -6.11 6.68
C LYS A 49 11.35 -4.97 6.51
N LYS A 50 11.83 -3.76 6.28
CA LYS A 50 11.02 -2.54 6.17
C LYS A 50 10.41 -2.41 4.77
N ILE A 51 9.37 -1.58 4.70
CA ILE A 51 8.78 -1.20 3.40
C ILE A 51 9.85 -0.69 2.44
N ASN A 52 9.62 -0.85 1.14
CA ASN A 52 10.54 -0.38 0.11
C ASN A 52 10.14 1.00 -0.40
N PHE A 53 11.11 1.79 -0.89
CA PHE A 53 10.80 3.04 -1.56
C PHE A 53 10.01 2.79 -2.87
N PRO A 54 8.97 3.57 -3.17
CA PRO A 54 8.43 4.75 -2.48
C PRO A 54 7.27 4.45 -1.51
N ALA A 55 7.17 3.25 -0.93
CA ALA A 55 6.08 2.88 -0.01
C ALA A 55 6.00 3.76 1.25
N ASP A 56 7.08 4.46 1.60
CA ASP A 56 7.16 5.46 2.67
C ASP A 56 6.52 6.81 2.31
N ALA A 57 6.17 7.03 1.04
CA ALA A 57 5.60 8.30 0.60
C ALA A 57 4.33 8.68 1.38
N LYS A 58 4.10 9.99 1.50
CA LYS A 58 2.92 10.58 2.14
C LYS A 58 1.73 10.58 1.17
N ASP A 59 0.52 10.54 1.73
CA ASP A 59 -0.71 10.66 0.93
C ASP A 59 -0.83 9.67 -0.24
N ILE A 60 -0.27 8.46 -0.09
CA ILE A 60 -0.44 7.32 -0.99
C ILE A 60 -1.13 6.16 -0.24
N LEU A 61 -1.53 5.12 -0.97
CA LEU A 61 -1.96 3.85 -0.39
C LEU A 61 -0.84 2.81 -0.54
N THR A 62 -0.13 2.53 0.53
CA THR A 62 0.85 1.45 0.60
C THR A 62 0.14 0.16 0.99
N VAL A 63 0.29 -0.89 0.19
CA VAL A 63 -0.45 -2.14 0.31
C VAL A 63 0.47 -3.29 0.72
N GLY A 64 0.19 -3.88 1.88
CA GLY A 64 0.79 -5.12 2.34
C GLY A 64 0.01 -6.35 1.86
N SER A 65 0.56 -7.55 2.05
CA SER A 65 -0.01 -8.80 1.59
C SER A 65 -0.51 -9.67 2.73
N ILE A 66 -1.72 -10.22 2.57
CA ILE A 66 -2.26 -11.28 3.40
C ILE A 66 -2.42 -12.59 2.62
N ASN A 67 -2.50 -13.70 3.36
CA ASN A 67 -2.84 -15.01 2.83
C ASN A 67 -4.36 -15.30 2.91
N GLU A 68 -4.78 -16.52 2.51
CA GLU A 68 -6.18 -16.98 2.54
C GLU A 68 -6.80 -16.95 3.94
N GLN A 69 -6.01 -17.12 5.00
CA GLN A 69 -6.46 -17.07 6.38
C GLN A 69 -6.52 -15.64 6.93
N GLY A 70 -6.23 -14.62 6.13
CA GLY A 70 -6.18 -13.23 6.54
C GLY A 70 -4.96 -12.86 7.40
N MET A 71 -3.96 -13.74 7.47
CA MET A 71 -2.72 -13.48 8.19
C MET A 71 -1.74 -12.72 7.29
N ASN A 72 -0.87 -11.91 7.90
CA ASN A 72 0.22 -11.26 7.18
C ASN A 72 1.09 -12.30 6.48
N ALA A 73 1.29 -12.13 5.17
CA ALA A 73 2.21 -12.98 4.42
C ALA A 73 3.64 -12.67 4.89
N ALA A 74 4.40 -13.72 5.23
CA ALA A 74 5.71 -13.56 5.88
C ALA A 74 6.70 -12.67 5.10
N PHE A 75 6.60 -12.65 3.77
CA PHE A 75 7.42 -11.80 2.91
C PHE A 75 6.98 -10.33 2.91
N SER A 76 5.72 -10.03 3.32
CA SER A 76 5.21 -8.66 3.26
C SER A 76 6.01 -7.73 4.17
N ALA A 77 6.63 -6.72 3.59
CA ALA A 77 7.42 -5.74 4.31
C ALA A 77 6.55 -4.89 5.25
N VAL A 78 7.13 -4.45 6.36
CA VAL A 78 6.44 -3.79 7.45
C VAL A 78 7.02 -2.41 7.77
N GLY A 79 6.22 -1.56 8.42
CA GLY A 79 6.66 -0.27 8.93
C GLY A 79 7.41 -0.36 10.28
N PRO A 80 7.47 0.74 10.99
CA PRO A 80 7.05 2.09 10.59
C PRO A 80 7.99 2.71 9.57
N THR A 81 7.62 3.88 9.04
CA THR A 81 8.57 4.79 8.38
C THR A 81 9.55 5.37 9.39
N ALA A 82 10.64 5.99 8.91
CA ALA A 82 11.64 6.60 9.79
C ALA A 82 11.07 7.76 10.63
N ASP A 83 10.10 8.49 10.09
CA ASP A 83 9.37 9.55 10.78
C ASP A 83 8.17 9.04 11.61
N GLY A 84 8.05 7.73 11.81
CA GLY A 84 7.10 7.09 12.73
C GLY A 84 5.69 6.88 12.19
N ARG A 85 5.42 7.12 10.89
CA ARG A 85 4.10 6.85 10.30
C ARG A 85 3.85 5.36 10.17
N ILE A 86 2.59 4.97 10.43
CA ILE A 86 2.13 3.61 10.22
C ILE A 86 2.16 3.27 8.72
N LYS A 87 2.83 2.16 8.38
CA LYS A 87 2.86 1.52 7.08
C LYS A 87 2.91 -0.01 7.26
N PRO A 88 2.36 -0.81 6.32
CA PRO A 88 1.56 -0.39 5.17
C PRO A 88 0.31 0.38 5.57
N ASP A 89 -0.35 1.06 4.62
CA ASP A 89 -1.63 1.71 4.91
C ASP A 89 -2.76 0.69 5.02
N VAL A 90 -2.84 -0.26 4.09
CA VAL A 90 -3.88 -1.29 4.03
C VAL A 90 -3.33 -2.62 3.56
N MET A 91 -4.12 -3.67 3.71
CA MET A 91 -3.78 -5.03 3.30
C MET A 91 -4.72 -5.53 2.19
N ALA A 92 -4.18 -6.37 1.31
CA ALA A 92 -4.99 -7.15 0.37
C ALA A 92 -4.37 -8.52 0.13
N TYR A 93 -5.15 -9.43 -0.46
CA TYR A 93 -4.70 -10.77 -0.80
C TYR A 93 -3.56 -10.76 -1.82
N GLY A 94 -2.54 -11.57 -1.60
CA GLY A 94 -1.38 -11.65 -2.50
C GLY A 94 -0.54 -12.91 -2.27
N SER A 95 -1.08 -13.92 -1.54
CA SER A 95 -0.35 -15.14 -1.21
C SER A 95 -1.28 -16.32 -0.90
N PRO A 96 -1.30 -17.40 -1.74
CA PRO A 96 -0.78 -17.45 -3.11
C PRO A 96 -1.73 -16.79 -4.11
N THR A 97 -1.20 -16.22 -5.18
CA THR A 97 -2.01 -15.63 -6.25
C THR A 97 -1.79 -16.39 -7.54
N SER A 98 -2.87 -16.79 -8.22
CA SER A 98 -2.79 -17.41 -9.54
C SER A 98 -2.45 -16.35 -10.60
N VAL A 99 -1.37 -16.56 -11.31
CA VAL A 99 -0.87 -15.64 -12.34
C VAL A 99 -0.64 -16.39 -13.66
N ILE A 100 -0.78 -15.66 -14.77
CA ILE A 100 -0.50 -16.18 -16.10
C ILE A 100 0.91 -15.76 -16.50
N THR A 101 1.77 -16.72 -16.80
CA THR A 101 3.12 -16.44 -17.28
C THR A 101 3.11 -15.92 -18.71
N GLY A 102 4.22 -15.29 -19.15
CA GLY A 102 4.39 -14.87 -20.54
C GLY A 102 4.31 -16.00 -21.60
N ARG A 103 4.33 -17.27 -21.15
CA ARG A 103 4.14 -18.47 -21.99
C ARG A 103 2.73 -19.06 -21.90
N GLY A 104 1.79 -18.37 -21.24
CA GLY A 104 0.39 -18.78 -21.10
C GLY A 104 0.13 -19.87 -20.04
N SER A 105 1.12 -20.26 -19.25
CA SER A 105 0.92 -21.20 -18.14
C SER A 105 0.35 -20.49 -16.92
N ILE A 106 -0.55 -21.15 -16.19
CA ILE A 106 -1.05 -20.67 -14.89
C ILE A 106 -0.14 -21.23 -13.80
N ILE A 107 0.39 -20.37 -12.96
CA ILE A 107 1.18 -20.72 -11.78
C ILE A 107 0.69 -19.97 -10.56
N ASN A 108 1.05 -20.44 -9.36
CA ASN A 108 0.86 -19.68 -8.13
C ASN A 108 2.16 -18.93 -7.81
N ASP A 109 2.00 -17.66 -7.44
CA ASP A 109 3.10 -16.80 -7.04
C ASP A 109 2.69 -15.94 -5.83
N ASN A 110 3.66 -15.29 -5.19
CA ASN A 110 3.47 -14.52 -3.97
C ASN A 110 4.08 -13.13 -4.12
N GLY A 111 3.37 -12.11 -3.66
CA GLY A 111 3.92 -10.76 -3.68
C GLY A 111 2.92 -9.67 -3.31
N THR A 112 3.40 -8.63 -2.65
CA THR A 112 2.64 -7.38 -2.46
C THR A 112 2.30 -6.71 -3.80
N SER A 113 3.03 -7.07 -4.87
CA SER A 113 2.74 -6.66 -6.25
C SER A 113 1.42 -7.21 -6.79
N PHE A 114 0.87 -8.28 -6.20
CA PHE A 114 -0.46 -8.81 -6.52
C PHE A 114 -1.54 -8.19 -5.64
N SER A 115 -1.21 -7.81 -4.41
CA SER A 115 -2.12 -7.13 -3.49
C SER A 115 -2.45 -5.69 -3.95
N SER A 116 -1.43 -4.96 -4.40
CA SER A 116 -1.54 -3.56 -4.78
C SER A 116 -2.56 -3.30 -5.91
N PRO A 117 -2.58 -4.06 -7.03
CA PRO A 117 -3.55 -3.84 -8.10
C PRO A 117 -5.00 -4.13 -7.70
N LEU A 118 -5.25 -5.02 -6.74
CA LEU A 118 -6.60 -5.22 -6.19
C LEU A 118 -7.13 -3.95 -5.52
N ILE A 119 -6.29 -3.33 -4.69
CA ILE A 119 -6.64 -2.05 -4.05
C ILE A 119 -6.78 -0.95 -5.10
N ALA A 120 -5.89 -0.87 -6.09
CA ALA A 120 -5.95 0.14 -7.14
C ALA A 120 -7.27 0.06 -7.94
N GLY A 121 -7.69 -1.16 -8.33
CA GLY A 121 -8.94 -1.38 -9.04
C GLY A 121 -10.16 -0.98 -8.20
N MET A 122 -10.20 -1.38 -6.93
CA MET A 122 -11.29 -1.03 -6.02
C MET A 122 -11.34 0.46 -5.69
N VAL A 123 -10.18 1.11 -5.57
CA VAL A 123 -10.08 2.58 -5.41
C VAL A 123 -10.62 3.30 -6.64
N ALA A 124 -10.31 2.83 -7.84
CA ALA A 124 -10.84 3.40 -9.07
C ALA A 124 -12.37 3.32 -9.11
N CYS A 125 -12.96 2.18 -8.76
CA CYS A 125 -14.41 2.00 -8.65
C CYS A 125 -15.03 2.93 -7.58
N LEU A 126 -14.41 3.02 -6.40
CA LEU A 126 -14.88 3.89 -5.32
C LEU A 126 -14.85 5.37 -5.76
N TRP A 127 -13.77 5.80 -6.40
CA TRP A 127 -13.64 7.19 -6.83
C TRP A 127 -14.60 7.53 -7.97
N GLN A 128 -14.80 6.60 -8.91
CA GLN A 128 -15.84 6.73 -9.94
C GLN A 128 -17.23 6.95 -9.31
N ALA A 129 -17.54 6.23 -8.24
CA ALA A 129 -18.81 6.34 -7.52
C ALA A 129 -18.91 7.63 -6.66
N LEU A 130 -17.78 8.25 -6.32
CA LEU A 130 -17.67 9.47 -5.50
C LEU A 130 -16.86 10.58 -6.22
N PRO A 131 -17.27 11.03 -7.41
CA PRO A 131 -16.42 11.86 -8.29
C PRO A 131 -16.13 13.27 -7.75
N ARG A 132 -16.85 13.69 -6.70
CA ARG A 132 -16.62 14.99 -6.05
C ARG A 132 -15.61 14.94 -4.90
N LYS A 133 -15.11 13.75 -4.53
CA LYS A 133 -14.10 13.60 -3.49
C LYS A 133 -12.71 13.81 -4.09
N THR A 134 -11.85 14.46 -3.33
CA THR A 134 -10.42 14.60 -3.69
C THR A 134 -9.68 13.29 -3.48
N ALA A 135 -8.48 13.17 -4.08
CA ALA A 135 -7.60 12.01 -3.89
C ALA A 135 -7.36 11.72 -2.39
N LYS A 136 -7.01 12.74 -1.60
CA LYS A 136 -6.79 12.61 -0.14
C LYS A 136 -8.05 12.15 0.61
N GLN A 137 -9.23 12.60 0.20
CA GLN A 137 -10.48 12.16 0.81
C GLN A 137 -10.76 10.68 0.52
N ILE A 138 -10.51 10.21 -0.70
CA ILE A 138 -10.67 8.80 -1.06
C ILE A 138 -9.67 7.93 -0.27
N ILE A 139 -8.39 8.31 -0.22
CA ILE A 139 -7.37 7.61 0.59
C ILE A 139 -7.82 7.48 2.05
N LYS A 140 -8.31 8.59 2.64
CA LYS A 140 -8.82 8.60 4.02
C LYS A 140 -10.02 7.68 4.20
N LEU A 141 -10.98 7.68 3.27
CA LEU A 141 -12.16 6.81 3.32
C LEU A 141 -11.77 5.33 3.31
N VAL A 142 -10.83 4.95 2.45
CA VAL A 142 -10.33 3.57 2.35
C VAL A 142 -9.71 3.12 3.69
N LYS A 143 -8.85 3.95 4.29
CA LYS A 143 -8.22 3.64 5.58
C LYS A 143 -9.24 3.53 6.70
N LEU A 144 -10.20 4.45 6.80
CA LEU A 144 -11.23 4.47 7.85
C LEU A 144 -12.29 3.37 7.70
N ALA A 145 -12.46 2.81 6.50
CA ALA A 145 -13.37 1.70 6.27
C ALA A 145 -12.71 0.33 6.51
N SER A 146 -11.42 0.28 6.78
CA SER A 146 -10.66 -0.96 6.97
C SER A 146 -10.92 -1.60 8.35
N ASN A 147 -10.73 -2.91 8.45
CA ASN A 147 -11.14 -3.71 9.61
C ASN A 147 -10.26 -3.54 10.86
N ASN A 148 -9.06 -2.96 10.74
CA ASN A 148 -8.14 -2.65 11.85
C ASN A 148 -8.04 -1.14 12.14
N GLN A 149 -9.01 -0.34 11.68
CA GLN A 149 -8.94 1.12 11.74
C GLN A 149 -8.94 1.71 13.16
N GLN A 150 -9.40 0.96 14.17
CA GLN A 150 -9.39 1.42 15.57
C GLN A 150 -8.03 1.25 16.25
N HIS A 151 -7.24 0.28 15.83
CA HIS A 151 -5.93 -0.04 16.40
C HIS A 151 -4.91 -0.32 15.29
N PRO A 152 -4.65 0.65 14.38
CA PRO A 152 -3.73 0.43 13.28
C PRO A 152 -2.31 0.19 13.79
N ASP A 153 -1.60 -0.72 13.12
CA ASP A 153 -0.24 -1.13 13.49
C ASP A 153 0.71 -1.16 12.26
N ASN A 154 1.97 -1.48 12.50
CA ASN A 154 2.99 -1.48 11.45
C ASN A 154 3.10 -2.79 10.67
N VAL A 155 2.22 -3.76 10.90
CA VAL A 155 2.16 -5.04 10.17
C VAL A 155 0.95 -5.07 9.25
N PHE A 156 -0.24 -4.75 9.79
CA PHE A 156 -1.51 -4.76 9.06
C PHE A 156 -1.96 -3.37 8.61
N GLY A 157 -1.31 -2.32 9.07
CA GLY A 157 -1.80 -0.96 8.84
C GLY A 157 -3.20 -0.79 9.41
N TYR A 158 -4.09 -0.17 8.62
CA TYR A 158 -5.51 -0.06 8.95
C TYR A 158 -6.30 -1.35 8.64
N GLY A 159 -5.65 -2.39 8.10
CA GLY A 159 -6.24 -3.68 7.77
C GLY A 159 -6.80 -3.76 6.34
N VAL A 160 -7.70 -4.72 6.12
CA VAL A 160 -8.34 -4.95 4.82
C VAL A 160 -9.51 -3.98 4.65
N PRO A 161 -9.55 -3.18 3.56
CA PRO A 161 -10.62 -2.21 3.32
C PRO A 161 -11.96 -2.87 2.99
N ASP A 162 -13.04 -2.36 3.57
CA ASP A 162 -14.41 -2.57 3.12
C ASP A 162 -14.82 -1.40 2.20
N PHE A 163 -14.78 -1.63 0.91
CA PHE A 163 -15.08 -0.60 -0.08
C PHE A 163 -16.57 -0.20 -0.13
N TRP A 164 -17.47 -1.11 0.28
CA TRP A 164 -18.88 -0.76 0.41
C TRP A 164 -19.10 0.21 1.57
N LYS A 165 -18.50 -0.07 2.72
CA LYS A 165 -18.51 0.84 3.88
C LYS A 165 -17.86 2.19 3.52
N ALA A 166 -16.73 2.18 2.78
CA ALA A 166 -16.09 3.41 2.30
C ALA A 166 -17.03 4.24 1.42
N TYR A 167 -17.76 3.61 0.50
CA TYR A 167 -18.74 4.26 -0.36
C TYR A 167 -19.89 4.86 0.46
N GLN A 168 -20.52 4.07 1.37
CA GLN A 168 -21.60 4.56 2.21
C GLN A 168 -21.19 5.76 3.06
N THR A 169 -20.01 5.68 3.68
CA THR A 169 -19.42 6.78 4.48
C THR A 169 -19.15 8.00 3.61
N GLY A 170 -18.53 7.81 2.46
CA GLY A 170 -18.20 8.90 1.54
C GLY A 170 -19.42 9.61 0.95
N LYS A 171 -20.54 8.88 0.77
CA LYS A 171 -21.82 9.44 0.32
C LYS A 171 -22.51 10.26 1.42
N ALA A 172 -22.37 9.85 2.68
CA ALA A 172 -23.00 10.54 3.82
C ALA A 172 -22.29 11.86 4.17
N ILE A 173 -21.00 11.96 3.90
CA ILE A 173 -20.20 13.18 4.12
C ILE A 173 -20.36 14.07 2.90
N LYS A 174 -21.04 15.21 3.06
CA LYS A 174 -21.20 16.24 2.01
C LYS A 174 -19.89 16.94 1.69
#